data_365057e7b6eb5a44e2b6b9a8451956ee
#
_entry.id   365057e7b6eb5a44e2b6b9a8451956ee
#
_cell.length_a   1.000
_cell.length_b   1.000
_cell.length_c   1.000
_cell.angle_alpha   90.00
_cell.angle_beta   90.00
_cell.angle_gamma   90.00
#
_symmetry.space_group_name_H-M   'P 1'
#
loop_
_entity.id
_entity.type
_entity.pdbx_description
1 polymer ?
#
loop_
_entity_poly.entity_id
_entity_poly.type
_entity_poly.pdbx_seq_one_letter_code
_entity_poly.pdbx_strand_id
1 'polypeptide(L)'
;MDVERLLKDLVSTPSPSGEERKVGEFLVKLLSKDFKIKKQKVGNRFNILAYTGKPNIILSSHMDTVPNQLKVKEDGEFIYGRGSCDAKASIASMICASENLVKKGFTNFGLLFDVSEETDFEGIKKAVNLINPKTVIIGEPTNLKTF
;
A
#
# COMPACT_ATOMS: atom_id res chain seq x y z
N MET A 1 14.75 3.24 4.67
CA MET A 1 14.53 3.00 3.22
C MET A 1 14.46 4.34 2.50
N ASP A 2 14.86 4.37 1.23
CA ASP A 2 14.71 5.54 0.36
C ASP A 2 13.31 5.52 -0.28
N VAL A 3 12.52 6.55 -0.01
CA VAL A 3 11.12 6.63 -0.45
C VAL A 3 10.99 6.84 -1.96
N GLU A 4 11.89 7.61 -2.57
CA GLU A 4 11.86 7.85 -4.02
C GLU A 4 12.17 6.57 -4.80
N ARG A 5 13.19 5.83 -4.37
CA ARG A 5 13.54 4.54 -4.95
C ARG A 5 12.38 3.54 -4.81
N LEU A 6 11.79 3.45 -3.62
CA LEU A 6 10.64 2.55 -3.41
C LEU A 6 9.46 2.93 -4.30
N LEU A 7 9.16 4.24 -4.42
CA LEU A 7 8.10 4.71 -5.32
C LEU A 7 8.38 4.33 -6.78
N LYS A 8 9.61 4.52 -7.25
CA LYS A 8 10.00 4.11 -8.62
C LYS A 8 9.82 2.61 -8.85
N ASP A 9 10.21 1.77 -7.89
CA ASP A 9 10.03 0.31 -7.96
C ASP A 9 8.53 -0.07 -8.02
N LEU A 10 7.71 0.58 -7.20
CA LEU A 10 6.25 0.36 -7.19
C LEU A 10 5.60 0.80 -8.51
N VAL A 11 5.91 2.00 -8.99
CA VAL A 11 5.35 2.55 -10.23
C VAL A 11 5.79 1.72 -11.44
N SER A 12 7.01 1.18 -11.41
CA SER A 12 7.53 0.28 -12.45
C SER A 12 6.90 -1.12 -12.43
N THR A 13 6.12 -1.44 -11.40
CA THR A 13 5.39 -2.71 -11.30
C THR A 13 3.91 -2.48 -11.64
N PRO A 14 3.46 -2.78 -12.87
CA PRO A 14 2.06 -2.61 -13.25
C PRO A 14 1.12 -3.40 -12.33
N SER A 15 -0.01 -2.79 -11.98
CA SER A 15 -1.02 -3.39 -11.12
C SER A 15 -2.43 -2.86 -11.44
N PRO A 16 -2.90 -2.95 -12.71
CA PRO A 16 -4.29 -2.57 -12.97
C PRO A 16 -5.23 -3.44 -12.13
N SER A 17 -6.40 -2.90 -11.78
CA SER A 17 -7.39 -3.64 -10.97
C SER A 17 -7.65 -5.02 -11.55
N GLY A 18 -7.53 -6.05 -10.72
CA GLY A 18 -7.59 -7.46 -11.12
C GLY A 18 -6.23 -8.14 -11.33
N GLU A 19 -5.14 -7.39 -11.49
CA GLU A 19 -3.78 -7.90 -11.77
C GLU A 19 -2.76 -7.51 -10.69
N GLU A 20 -3.19 -7.21 -9.47
CA GLU A 20 -2.36 -6.67 -8.37
C GLU A 20 -1.41 -7.70 -7.77
N ARG A 21 -1.51 -8.97 -8.16
CA ARG A 21 -0.73 -10.05 -7.55
C ARG A 21 0.77 -9.78 -7.55
N LYS A 22 1.32 -9.26 -8.66
CA LYS A 22 2.76 -9.01 -8.80
C LYS A 22 3.26 -7.96 -7.82
N VAL A 23 2.56 -6.82 -7.70
CA VAL A 23 2.89 -5.77 -6.73
C VAL A 23 2.67 -6.27 -5.30
N GLY A 24 1.63 -7.06 -5.06
CA GLY A 24 1.39 -7.69 -3.77
C GLY A 24 2.53 -8.61 -3.32
N GLU A 25 3.05 -9.47 -4.19
CA GLU A 25 4.20 -10.33 -3.86
C GLU A 25 5.48 -9.51 -3.61
N PHE A 26 5.70 -8.44 -4.36
CA PHE A 26 6.79 -7.50 -4.11
C PHE A 26 6.69 -6.89 -2.71
N LEU A 27 5.51 -6.36 -2.34
CA LEU A 27 5.26 -5.76 -1.03
C LEU A 27 5.38 -6.77 0.11
N VAL A 28 4.88 -8.00 -0.06
CA VAL A 28 5.04 -9.07 0.94
C VAL A 28 6.52 -9.38 1.19
N LYS A 29 7.31 -9.53 0.13
CA LYS A 29 8.75 -9.79 0.25
C LYS A 29 9.47 -8.65 0.98
N LEU A 30 9.07 -7.41 0.70
CA LEU A 30 9.65 -6.22 1.31
C LEU A 30 9.32 -6.16 2.82
N LEU A 31 8.04 -6.26 3.16
CA LEU A 31 7.51 -6.04 4.50
C LEU A 31 7.79 -7.21 5.47
N SER A 32 7.96 -8.44 4.95
CA SER A 32 8.21 -9.62 5.80
C SER A 32 9.51 -9.57 6.60
N LYS A 33 10.39 -8.58 6.35
CA LYS A 33 11.62 -8.36 7.11
C LYS A 33 11.35 -7.84 8.53
N ASP A 34 10.34 -6.96 8.66
CA ASP A 34 10.08 -6.21 9.89
C ASP A 34 8.67 -6.43 10.45
N PHE A 35 7.77 -7.03 9.65
CA PHE A 35 6.35 -7.20 9.97
C PHE A 35 5.91 -8.66 9.88
N LYS A 36 4.93 -9.03 10.71
CA LYS A 36 4.13 -10.24 10.49
C LYS A 36 3.18 -9.98 9.33
N ILE A 37 3.07 -10.94 8.41
CA ILE A 37 2.24 -10.81 7.20
C ILE A 37 1.04 -11.73 7.28
N LYS A 38 -0.14 -11.19 6.97
CA LYS A 38 -1.36 -11.96 6.71
C LYS A 38 -1.86 -11.60 5.32
N LYS A 39 -1.91 -12.59 4.42
CA LYS A 39 -2.52 -12.46 3.10
C LYS A 39 -3.99 -12.85 3.19
N GLN A 40 -4.89 -12.01 2.73
CA GLN A 40 -6.30 -12.32 2.61
C GLN A 40 -6.68 -12.50 1.14
N LYS A 41 -7.05 -13.71 0.76
CA LYS A 41 -7.35 -14.05 -0.63
C LYS A 41 -8.56 -13.28 -1.18
N VAL A 42 -8.37 -12.69 -2.37
CA VAL A 42 -9.39 -12.00 -3.17
C VAL A 42 -9.25 -12.48 -4.61
N GLY A 43 -10.05 -13.49 -5.02
CA GLY A 43 -9.88 -14.16 -6.31
C GLY A 43 -8.50 -14.81 -6.45
N ASN A 44 -7.75 -14.40 -7.49
CA ASN A 44 -6.38 -14.84 -7.78
C ASN A 44 -5.29 -13.91 -7.18
N ARG A 45 -5.68 -12.88 -6.46
CA ARG A 45 -4.87 -11.88 -5.78
C ARG A 45 -5.17 -11.83 -4.29
N PHE A 46 -4.65 -10.88 -3.54
CA PHE A 46 -4.85 -10.83 -2.08
C PHE A 46 -4.62 -9.43 -1.50
N ASN A 47 -5.34 -9.11 -0.43
CA ASN A 47 -5.00 -8.01 0.45
C ASN A 47 -3.81 -8.39 1.32
N ILE A 48 -3.04 -7.39 1.74
CA ILE A 48 -1.89 -7.54 2.64
C ILE A 48 -2.20 -6.82 3.95
N LEU A 49 -2.17 -7.54 5.06
CA LEU A 49 -2.06 -6.97 6.38
C LEU A 49 -0.65 -7.26 6.92
N ALA A 50 0.18 -6.22 7.01
CA ALA A 50 1.50 -6.27 7.63
C ALA A 50 1.44 -5.57 8.99
N TYR A 51 1.86 -6.21 10.08
CA TYR A 51 1.63 -5.66 11.40
C TYR A 51 2.71 -6.07 12.43
N THR A 52 2.80 -5.25 13.49
CA THR A 52 3.58 -5.52 14.69
C THR A 52 2.66 -5.58 15.90
N GLY A 53 2.96 -6.45 16.86
CA GLY A 53 2.16 -6.61 18.09
C GLY A 53 0.69 -6.89 17.83
N LYS A 54 -0.20 -6.17 18.55
CA LYS A 54 -1.66 -6.18 18.36
C LYS A 54 -2.08 -4.83 17.77
N PRO A 55 -2.29 -4.73 16.46
CA PRO A 55 -2.45 -3.44 15.79
C PRO A 55 -3.75 -2.74 16.17
N ASN A 56 -3.63 -1.56 16.76
CA ASN A 56 -4.72 -0.66 17.10
C ASN A 56 -4.86 0.49 16.08
N ILE A 57 -3.79 0.76 15.34
CA ILE A 57 -3.73 1.78 14.29
C ILE A 57 -3.38 1.07 12.99
N ILE A 58 -4.09 1.37 11.92
CA ILE A 58 -3.83 0.87 10.57
C ILE A 58 -3.60 2.06 9.64
N LEU A 59 -2.51 2.00 8.90
CA LEU A 59 -2.29 2.83 7.72
C LEU A 59 -2.78 2.04 6.51
N SER A 60 -3.71 2.58 5.74
CA SER A 60 -4.37 1.88 4.64
C SER A 60 -4.25 2.63 3.33
N SER A 61 -4.04 1.91 2.24
CA SER A 61 -4.08 2.41 0.87
C SER A 61 -4.29 1.24 -0.08
N HIS A 62 -4.57 1.51 -1.36
CA HIS A 62 -4.80 0.47 -2.36
C HIS A 62 -3.58 0.19 -3.24
N MET A 63 -3.49 -1.05 -3.76
CA MET A 63 -2.37 -1.49 -4.61
C MET A 63 -2.66 -1.39 -6.10
N ASP A 64 -3.94 -1.31 -6.45
CA ASP A 64 -4.34 -1.26 -7.84
C ASP A 64 -4.23 0.15 -8.44
N THR A 65 -4.35 0.20 -9.73
CA THR A 65 -4.38 1.42 -10.52
C THR A 65 -5.41 1.27 -11.63
N VAL A 66 -5.91 2.39 -12.15
CA VAL A 66 -6.63 2.38 -13.41
C VAL A 66 -5.74 1.80 -14.53
N PRO A 67 -6.33 1.25 -15.61
CA PRO A 67 -5.58 0.62 -16.70
C PRO A 67 -4.70 1.62 -17.46
N ASN A 68 -3.92 1.09 -18.42
CA ASN A 68 -2.97 1.82 -19.26
C ASN A 68 -1.72 2.29 -18.50
N GLN A 69 -0.74 1.38 -18.43
CA GLN A 69 0.57 1.67 -17.87
C GLN A 69 1.24 2.84 -18.61
N LEU A 70 1.80 3.77 -17.85
CA LEU A 70 2.59 4.89 -18.35
C LEU A 70 4.07 4.59 -18.16
N LYS A 71 4.90 5.05 -19.09
CA LYS A 71 6.36 4.95 -18.94
C LYS A 71 6.80 5.74 -17.73
N VAL A 72 7.56 5.11 -16.85
CA VAL A 72 8.15 5.79 -15.69
C VAL A 72 9.19 6.79 -16.15
N LYS A 73 9.08 8.03 -15.67
CA LYS A 73 10.02 9.12 -15.93
C LYS A 73 10.30 9.87 -14.64
N GLU A 74 11.43 10.53 -14.59
CA GLU A 74 11.86 11.39 -13.49
C GLU A 74 12.55 12.62 -14.08
N ASP A 75 12.33 13.78 -13.51
CA ASP A 75 12.98 15.06 -13.94
C ASP A 75 13.74 15.74 -12.79
N GLY A 76 13.93 15.05 -11.68
CA GLY A 76 14.61 15.57 -10.48
C GLY A 76 13.68 16.26 -9.49
N GLU A 77 12.46 16.59 -9.88
CA GLU A 77 11.41 17.16 -9.00
C GLU A 77 10.22 16.22 -8.87
N PHE A 78 9.85 15.55 -9.96
CA PHE A 78 8.68 14.67 -10.01
C PHE A 78 9.02 13.28 -10.55
N ILE A 79 8.27 12.28 -10.05
CA ILE A 79 8.23 10.92 -10.56
C ILE A 79 6.90 10.73 -11.29
N TYR A 80 6.96 10.50 -12.59
CA TYR A 80 5.81 10.30 -13.46
C TYR A 80 5.60 8.82 -13.72
N GLY A 81 4.34 8.38 -13.74
CA GLY A 81 3.95 7.02 -14.09
C GLY A 81 2.58 6.66 -13.55
N ARG A 82 2.00 5.57 -14.00
CA ARG A 82 0.71 5.11 -13.51
C ARG A 82 0.82 4.75 -12.02
N GLY A 83 -0.05 5.36 -11.18
CA GLY A 83 -0.04 5.17 -9.74
C GLY A 83 1.00 6.00 -8.98
N SER A 84 1.78 6.87 -9.63
CA SER A 84 2.78 7.71 -8.95
C SER A 84 2.17 8.65 -7.91
N CYS A 85 0.93 9.07 -8.10
CA CYS A 85 0.15 9.85 -7.16
C CYS A 85 -0.89 8.95 -6.46
N ASP A 86 -1.67 8.24 -7.22
CA ASP A 86 -2.81 7.45 -6.79
C ASP A 86 -2.55 5.94 -7.02
N ALA A 87 -2.24 5.14 -5.97
CA ALA A 87 -1.90 5.61 -4.62
C ALA A 87 -0.53 5.06 -4.17
N LYS A 88 0.39 4.71 -5.12
CA LYS A 88 1.70 4.10 -4.78
C LYS A 88 2.61 5.03 -4.00
N ALA A 89 2.44 6.36 -4.14
CA ALA A 89 3.14 7.34 -3.29
C ALA A 89 2.74 7.20 -1.83
N SER A 90 1.45 7.02 -1.55
CA SER A 90 0.93 6.77 -0.21
C SER A 90 1.50 5.48 0.37
N ILE A 91 1.51 4.39 -0.42
CA ILE A 91 2.12 3.11 -0.02
C ILE A 91 3.60 3.32 0.34
N ALA A 92 4.38 3.96 -0.53
CA ALA A 92 5.81 4.18 -0.29
C ALA A 92 6.06 4.99 0.98
N SER A 93 5.31 6.08 1.19
CA SER A 93 5.41 6.94 2.36
C SER A 93 5.05 6.20 3.65
N MET A 94 3.95 5.43 3.63
CA MET A 94 3.52 4.63 4.79
C MET A 94 4.54 3.55 5.16
N ILE A 95 5.13 2.88 4.18
CA ILE A 95 6.17 1.86 4.43
C ILE A 95 7.40 2.50 5.07
N CYS A 96 7.91 3.61 4.50
CA CYS A 96 9.09 4.28 5.05
C CYS A 96 8.84 4.84 6.46
N ALA A 97 7.67 5.42 6.70
CA ALA A 97 7.27 5.88 8.03
C ALA A 97 7.20 4.71 9.03
N SER A 98 6.61 3.59 8.61
CA SER A 98 6.45 2.40 9.44
C SER A 98 7.78 1.73 9.80
N GLU A 99 8.74 1.65 8.86
CA GLU A 99 10.10 1.17 9.17
C GLU A 99 10.79 2.06 10.22
N ASN A 100 10.62 3.38 10.11
CA ASN A 100 11.18 4.31 11.09
C ASN A 100 10.54 4.14 12.48
N LEU A 101 9.23 3.88 12.53
CA LEU A 101 8.54 3.59 13.79
C LEU A 101 9.05 2.29 14.42
N VAL A 102 9.20 1.21 13.64
CA VAL A 102 9.76 -0.07 14.13
C VAL A 102 11.18 0.11 14.67
N LYS A 103 12.05 0.84 13.96
CA LYS A 103 13.42 1.14 14.41
C LYS A 103 13.45 1.92 15.73
N LYS A 104 12.44 2.73 16.01
CA LYS A 104 12.26 3.48 17.26
C LYS A 104 11.56 2.65 18.36
N GLY A 105 11.27 1.37 18.10
CA GLY A 105 10.65 0.46 19.08
C GLY A 105 9.12 0.58 19.19
N PHE A 106 8.46 1.34 18.30
CA PHE A 106 7.00 1.40 18.30
C PHE A 106 6.41 0.10 17.76
N THR A 107 5.33 -0.35 18.40
CA THR A 107 4.59 -1.56 18.06
C THR A 107 3.08 -1.29 18.08
N ASN A 108 2.28 -2.33 17.83
CA ASN A 108 0.81 -2.28 17.87
C ASN A 108 0.18 -1.42 16.76
N PHE A 109 0.82 -1.37 15.62
CA PHE A 109 0.28 -0.76 14.40
C PHE A 109 0.45 -1.71 13.20
N GLY A 110 -0.19 -1.38 12.09
CA GLY A 110 -0.07 -2.17 10.87
C GLY A 110 -0.33 -1.35 9.60
N LEU A 111 -0.06 -2.00 8.48
CA LEU A 111 -0.30 -1.54 7.13
C LEU A 111 -1.34 -2.47 6.51
N LEU A 112 -2.36 -1.92 5.91
CA LEU A 112 -3.34 -2.65 5.12
C LEU A 112 -3.28 -2.14 3.69
N PHE A 113 -2.87 -3.00 2.76
CA PHE A 113 -2.89 -2.71 1.34
C PHE A 113 -3.89 -3.63 0.65
N ASP A 114 -4.92 -3.05 0.09
CA ASP A 114 -6.01 -3.77 -0.55
C ASP A 114 -5.94 -3.75 -2.07
N VAL A 115 -6.86 -4.45 -2.69
CA VAL A 115 -7.01 -4.59 -4.14
C VAL A 115 -8.38 -4.08 -4.58
N SER A 116 -8.51 -3.71 -5.87
CA SER A 116 -9.77 -3.31 -6.51
C SER A 116 -10.44 -2.06 -5.93
N GLU A 117 -9.67 -1.10 -5.44
CA GLU A 117 -10.22 0.19 -5.01
C GLU A 117 -10.83 0.94 -6.19
N GLU A 118 -10.09 1.00 -7.30
CA GLU A 118 -10.43 1.71 -8.56
C GLU A 118 -11.64 1.11 -9.33
N THR A 119 -12.26 0.05 -8.80
CA THR A 119 -13.36 -0.64 -9.49
C THR A 119 -14.54 -0.96 -8.56
N ASP A 120 -14.48 -2.05 -7.83
CA ASP A 120 -15.63 -2.63 -7.11
C ASP A 120 -15.45 -2.69 -5.58
N PHE A 121 -14.31 -2.25 -5.06
CA PHE A 121 -13.97 -2.27 -3.64
C PHE A 121 -13.98 -3.69 -3.03
N GLU A 122 -13.76 -4.75 -3.83
CA GLU A 122 -13.79 -6.14 -3.34
C GLU A 122 -12.76 -6.37 -2.23
N GLY A 123 -11.59 -5.75 -2.37
CA GLY A 123 -10.51 -5.84 -1.37
C GLY A 123 -10.94 -5.32 -0.02
N ILE A 124 -11.33 -4.05 0.07
CA ILE A 124 -11.69 -3.42 1.33
C ILE A 124 -12.97 -4.03 1.94
N LYS A 125 -13.95 -4.40 1.13
CA LYS A 125 -15.16 -5.12 1.62
C LYS A 125 -14.81 -6.42 2.35
N LYS A 126 -13.76 -7.12 1.93
CA LYS A 126 -13.25 -8.29 2.65
C LYS A 126 -12.42 -7.90 3.86
N ALA A 127 -11.61 -6.84 3.74
CA ALA A 127 -10.66 -6.44 4.78
C ALA A 127 -11.35 -5.99 6.07
N VAL A 128 -12.58 -5.46 6.04
CA VAL A 128 -13.34 -5.09 7.25
C VAL A 128 -13.55 -6.26 8.22
N ASN A 129 -13.49 -7.50 7.72
CA ASN A 129 -13.59 -8.71 8.56
C ASN A 129 -12.20 -9.25 8.97
N LEU A 130 -11.12 -8.63 8.52
CA LEU A 130 -9.76 -9.10 8.77
C LEU A 130 -9.20 -8.60 10.10
N ILE A 131 -9.56 -7.37 10.44
CA ILE A 131 -9.05 -6.64 11.60
C ILE A 131 -10.08 -5.59 12.07
N ASN A 132 -10.08 -5.31 13.38
CA ASN A 132 -10.90 -4.27 13.98
C ASN A 132 -10.01 -3.27 14.75
N PRO A 133 -9.36 -2.32 14.08
CA PRO A 133 -8.49 -1.33 14.71
C PRO A 133 -9.31 -0.22 15.38
N LYS A 134 -8.68 0.53 16.30
CA LYS A 134 -9.28 1.75 16.87
C LYS A 134 -9.23 2.94 15.91
N THR A 135 -8.21 2.97 15.04
CA THR A 135 -7.97 4.08 14.12
C THR A 135 -7.47 3.54 12.79
N VAL A 136 -8.00 4.09 11.70
CA VAL A 136 -7.49 3.88 10.34
C VAL A 136 -7.10 5.23 9.76
N ILE A 137 -5.90 5.30 9.19
CA ILE A 137 -5.41 6.44 8.43
C ILE A 137 -5.34 5.99 6.97
N ILE A 138 -6.13 6.60 6.11
CA ILE A 138 -6.23 6.28 4.70
C ILE A 138 -5.33 7.24 3.91
N GLY A 139 -4.48 6.68 3.05
CA GLY A 139 -3.58 7.43 2.19
C GLY A 139 -4.13 7.56 0.79
N GLU A 140 -4.75 8.71 0.52
CA GLU A 140 -5.33 9.07 -0.77
C GLU A 140 -4.90 10.49 -1.17
N PRO A 141 -4.79 10.79 -2.48
CA PRO A 141 -4.40 12.11 -2.97
C PRO A 141 -5.57 13.12 -2.86
N THR A 142 -5.70 13.78 -1.72
CA THR A 142 -6.81 14.72 -1.43
C THR A 142 -6.47 16.18 -1.71
N ASN A 143 -5.25 16.51 -2.17
CA ASN A 143 -4.72 17.89 -2.24
C ASN A 143 -4.87 18.66 -0.91
N LEU A 144 -4.79 17.95 0.22
CA LEU A 144 -4.99 18.50 1.57
C LEU A 144 -6.37 19.17 1.78
N LYS A 145 -7.35 18.77 1.01
CA LYS A 145 -8.76 19.19 1.17
C LYS A 145 -9.53 18.12 1.94
N THR A 146 -10.46 18.56 2.77
CA THR A 146 -11.45 17.68 3.42
C THR A 146 -12.59 17.39 2.44
N PHE A 147 -13.13 16.20 2.51
CA PHE A 147 -14.33 15.78 1.80
C PHE A 147 -15.53 15.85 2.75
#